data_6c8a8cdd93dc46df5b5c806ba4cab987
#
_entry.id   6c8a8cdd93dc46df5b5c806ba4cab987
#
_cell.length_a   1.000
_cell.length_b   1.000
_cell.length_c   1.000
_cell.angle_alpha   90.00
_cell.angle_beta   90.00
_cell.angle_gamma   90.00
#
_symmetry.space_group_name_H-M   'P 1'
#
loop_
_entity.id
_entity.type
_entity.pdbx_description
1 polymer ?
#
loop_
_entity_poly.entity_id
_entity_poly.type
_entity_poly.pdbx_seq_one_letter_code
_entity_poly.pdbx_strand_id
1 'polypeptide(L)'
;LNGNTFELDMLAVSEDACYIIEIKSKYRKDDLKQLLKHIEKYKINTPEHKNKKIFGVIVATDFNKENIKELAKKGVYFISVSDDIIKLHQPEGFNPFAW
;
A
#
# COMPACT_ATOMS: atom_id res chain seq x y z
N LEU A 1 3.67 2.57 25.18
CA LEU A 1 3.59 1.41 24.33
C LEU A 1 4.97 0.85 24.12
N ASN A 2 5.06 -0.39 24.10
CA ASN A 2 6.28 -1.11 23.93
C ASN A 2 6.37 -1.55 22.47
N GLY A 3 7.04 -2.62 22.17
CA GLY A 3 7.20 -3.10 20.81
C GLY A 3 5.93 -3.52 20.09
N ASN A 4 4.78 -3.35 20.71
CA ASN A 4 3.51 -3.72 20.09
C ASN A 4 2.82 -2.56 19.41
N THR A 5 3.45 -1.39 19.38
CA THR A 5 2.90 -0.24 18.67
C THR A 5 2.79 -0.55 17.20
N PHE A 6 1.64 -0.26 16.62
CA PHE A 6 1.38 -0.45 15.21
C PHE A 6 1.14 0.91 14.58
N GLU A 7 1.99 1.27 13.63
CA GLU A 7 1.91 2.55 12.94
C GLU A 7 1.68 2.34 11.46
N LEU A 8 0.85 3.20 10.90
CA LEU A 8 0.61 3.29 9.46
C LEU A 8 0.90 4.71 9.02
N ASP A 9 1.46 4.88 7.83
CA ASP A 9 1.67 6.22 7.28
C ASP A 9 0.33 6.89 7.01
N MET A 10 -0.59 6.15 6.41
CA MET A 10 -1.91 6.66 6.12
C MET A 10 -2.91 5.53 5.96
N LEU A 11 -4.11 5.76 6.41
CA LEU A 11 -5.22 4.82 6.26
C LEU A 11 -6.41 5.57 5.68
N ALA A 12 -6.94 5.06 4.57
CA ALA A 12 -8.17 5.58 4.01
C ALA A 12 -9.24 4.51 4.12
N VAL A 13 -10.40 4.87 4.64
CA VAL A 13 -11.48 3.91 4.90
C VAL A 13 -12.74 4.36 4.21
N SER A 14 -13.37 3.44 3.48
CA SER A 14 -14.69 3.64 2.91
C SER A 14 -15.63 2.59 3.51
N GLU A 15 -16.88 2.59 3.07
CA GLU A 15 -17.85 1.62 3.55
C GLU A 15 -17.40 0.18 3.27
N ASP A 16 -16.85 -0.06 2.08
CA ASP A 16 -16.53 -1.41 1.62
C ASP A 16 -15.05 -1.77 1.64
N ALA A 17 -14.17 -0.79 1.81
CA ALA A 17 -12.75 -1.01 1.64
C ALA A 17 -11.89 -0.16 2.57
N CYS A 18 -10.69 -0.68 2.80
CA CYS A 18 -9.64 0.05 3.51
C CYS A 18 -8.42 0.09 2.59
N TYR A 19 -7.74 1.23 2.56
CA TYR A 19 -6.53 1.40 1.78
C TYR A 19 -5.40 1.68 2.76
N ILE A 20 -4.43 0.79 2.80
CA ILE A 20 -3.25 0.95 3.65
C ILE A 20 -2.15 1.53 2.78
N ILE A 21 -1.73 2.74 3.12
CA ILE A 21 -0.87 3.55 2.28
C ILE A 21 0.47 3.76 2.96
N GLU A 22 1.55 3.36 2.28
CA GLU A 22 2.92 3.60 2.72
C GLU A 22 3.53 4.69 1.86
N ILE A 23 4.10 5.70 2.51
CA ILE A 23 4.70 6.83 1.82
C ILE A 23 6.21 6.76 1.98
N LYS A 24 6.92 6.71 0.85
CA LYS A 24 8.37 6.57 0.82
C LYS A 24 9.00 7.64 -0.06
N SER A 25 10.14 8.17 0.34
CA SER A 25 10.90 9.03 -0.57
C SER A 25 11.50 8.20 -1.70
N LYS A 26 11.96 6.98 -1.38
CA LYS A 26 12.47 6.05 -2.37
C LYS A 26 11.91 4.66 -2.09
N TYR A 27 11.27 4.07 -3.10
CA TYR A 27 10.75 2.72 -2.96
C TYR A 27 11.88 1.69 -3.07
N ARG A 28 11.88 0.73 -2.14
CA ARG A 28 12.82 -0.40 -2.11
C ARG A 28 12.04 -1.69 -1.97
N LYS A 29 12.64 -2.81 -2.36
CA LYS A 29 11.96 -4.11 -2.30
C LYS A 29 11.43 -4.45 -0.92
N ASP A 30 12.17 -4.09 0.13
CA ASP A 30 11.72 -4.37 1.49
C ASP A 30 10.47 -3.61 1.88
N ASP A 31 10.16 -2.53 1.18
CA ASP A 31 8.97 -1.74 1.48
C ASP A 31 7.69 -2.52 1.19
N LEU A 32 7.71 -3.40 0.18
CA LEU A 32 6.58 -4.26 -0.09
C LEU A 32 6.35 -5.24 1.06
N LYS A 33 7.42 -5.83 1.58
CA LYS A 33 7.31 -6.75 2.72
C LYS A 33 6.72 -6.04 3.93
N GLN A 34 7.16 -4.80 4.18
CA GLN A 34 6.62 -4.02 5.28
C GLN A 34 5.15 -3.71 5.09
N LEU A 35 4.76 -3.36 3.87
CA LEU A 35 3.36 -3.10 3.57
C LEU A 35 2.50 -4.33 3.87
N LEU A 36 2.93 -5.50 3.44
CA LEU A 36 2.19 -6.73 3.67
C LEU A 36 2.09 -7.06 5.15
N LYS A 37 3.15 -6.81 5.93
CA LYS A 37 3.10 -6.97 7.38
C LYS A 37 2.12 -6.00 8.02
N HIS A 38 2.08 -4.76 7.56
CA HIS A 38 1.15 -3.78 8.07
C HIS A 38 -0.30 -4.18 7.78
N ILE A 39 -0.55 -4.70 6.59
CA ILE A 39 -1.88 -5.20 6.23
C ILE A 39 -2.30 -6.32 7.17
N GLU A 40 -1.41 -7.27 7.41
CA GLU A 40 -1.69 -8.39 8.30
C GLU A 40 -1.98 -7.93 9.72
N LYS A 41 -1.15 -7.02 10.25
CA LYS A 41 -1.38 -6.46 11.59
C LYS A 41 -2.68 -5.68 11.66
N TYR A 42 -3.01 -4.95 10.62
CA TYR A 42 -4.26 -4.20 10.58
C TYR A 42 -5.45 -5.14 10.70
N LYS A 43 -5.43 -6.24 9.97
CA LYS A 43 -6.50 -7.23 10.01
C LYS A 43 -6.68 -7.80 11.42
N ILE A 44 -5.58 -8.06 12.11
CA ILE A 44 -5.61 -8.61 13.46
C ILE A 44 -6.12 -7.59 14.46
N ASN A 45 -5.67 -6.34 14.34
CA ASN A 45 -5.96 -5.30 15.33
C ASN A 45 -7.25 -4.54 15.07
N THR A 46 -7.91 -4.78 13.94
CA THR A 46 -9.13 -4.06 13.58
C THR A 46 -10.21 -5.07 13.14
N PRO A 47 -10.65 -5.96 14.04
CA PRO A 47 -11.61 -6.99 13.67
C PRO A 47 -12.97 -6.42 13.23
N GLU A 48 -13.30 -5.20 13.62
CA GLU A 48 -14.52 -4.54 13.16
C GLU A 48 -14.53 -4.27 11.67
N HIS A 49 -13.37 -4.33 11.01
CA HIS A 49 -13.26 -4.14 9.56
C HIS A 49 -13.06 -5.46 8.79
N LYS A 50 -13.31 -6.59 9.45
CA LYS A 50 -13.07 -7.90 8.83
C LYS A 50 -13.81 -8.13 7.52
N ASN A 51 -14.93 -7.44 7.32
CA ASN A 51 -15.73 -7.57 6.11
C ASN A 51 -15.36 -6.60 5.02
N LYS A 52 -14.39 -5.71 5.29
CA LYS A 52 -13.93 -4.76 4.30
C LYS A 52 -12.80 -5.37 3.48
N LYS A 53 -12.76 -5.01 2.20
CA LYS A 53 -11.61 -5.35 1.36
C LYS A 53 -10.44 -4.46 1.74
N ILE A 54 -9.25 -5.02 1.80
CA ILE A 54 -8.06 -4.27 2.17
C ILE A 54 -7.12 -4.21 0.97
N PHE A 55 -6.78 -3.01 0.54
CA PHE A 55 -5.86 -2.80 -0.57
C PHE A 55 -4.59 -2.13 -0.07
N GLY A 56 -3.48 -2.42 -0.73
CA GLY A 56 -2.20 -1.80 -0.43
C GLY A 56 -1.87 -0.74 -1.44
N VAL A 57 -1.26 0.34 -0.98
CA VAL A 57 -0.84 1.46 -1.82
C VAL A 57 0.55 1.89 -1.42
N ILE A 58 1.44 2.03 -2.40
CA ILE A 58 2.77 2.63 -2.19
C ILE A 58 2.77 3.99 -2.88
N VAL A 59 3.21 5.01 -2.15
CA VAL A 59 3.43 6.35 -2.71
C VAL A 59 4.92 6.64 -2.61
N ALA A 60 5.56 7.01 -3.71
CA ALA A 60 6.98 7.29 -3.70
C ALA A 60 7.36 8.38 -4.70
N THR A 61 8.46 9.08 -4.41
CA THR A 61 9.01 10.08 -5.33
C THR A 61 10.12 9.49 -6.19
N ASP A 62 10.86 8.51 -5.66
CA ASP A 62 11.95 7.84 -6.38
C ASP A 62 11.63 6.36 -6.54
N PHE A 63 11.68 5.87 -7.77
CA PHE A 63 11.30 4.50 -8.12
C PHE A 63 11.86 4.18 -9.50
N ASN A 64 11.73 2.90 -9.92
CA ASN A 64 12.06 2.50 -11.28
C ASN A 64 10.93 1.65 -11.87
N LYS A 65 11.01 1.40 -13.17
CA LYS A 65 9.96 0.66 -13.89
C LYS A 65 9.80 -0.76 -13.37
N GLU A 66 10.89 -1.40 -12.93
CA GLU A 66 10.81 -2.74 -12.38
C GLU A 66 10.00 -2.77 -11.10
N ASN A 67 10.13 -1.74 -10.27
CA ASN A 67 9.35 -1.62 -9.04
C ASN A 67 7.86 -1.57 -9.35
N ILE A 68 7.49 -0.78 -10.36
CA ILE A 68 6.09 -0.66 -10.75
C ILE A 68 5.54 -2.01 -11.19
N LYS A 69 6.31 -2.75 -11.99
CA LYS A 69 5.89 -4.07 -12.45
C LYS A 69 5.72 -5.06 -11.31
N GLU A 70 6.66 -5.07 -10.37
CA GLU A 70 6.58 -5.96 -9.21
C GLU A 70 5.35 -5.68 -8.36
N LEU A 71 5.11 -4.40 -8.07
CA LEU A 71 3.95 -4.02 -7.27
C LEU A 71 2.65 -4.38 -8.00
N ALA A 72 2.61 -4.15 -9.29
CA ALA A 72 1.42 -4.48 -10.09
C ALA A 72 1.12 -5.98 -10.06
N LYS A 73 2.15 -6.83 -10.12
CA LYS A 73 1.98 -8.27 -10.05
C LYS A 73 1.40 -8.71 -8.71
N LYS A 74 1.72 -7.98 -7.66
CA LYS A 74 1.18 -8.27 -6.32
C LYS A 74 -0.17 -7.62 -6.09
N GLY A 75 -0.67 -6.85 -7.05
CA GLY A 75 -1.95 -6.17 -6.91
C GLY A 75 -1.91 -4.95 -6.00
N VAL A 76 -0.72 -4.35 -5.84
CA VAL A 76 -0.54 -3.16 -5.02
C VAL A 76 -0.57 -1.93 -5.90
N TYR A 77 -1.39 -0.94 -5.50
CA TYR A 77 -1.42 0.34 -6.21
C TYR A 77 -0.10 1.09 -6.02
N PHE A 78 0.33 1.76 -7.07
CA PHE A 78 1.52 2.59 -6.98
C PHE A 78 1.21 4.00 -7.46
N ILE A 79 1.57 4.99 -6.64
CA ILE A 79 1.38 6.40 -6.94
C ILE A 79 2.75 7.07 -6.87
N SER A 80 3.13 7.77 -7.94
CA SER A 80 4.35 8.56 -7.92
C SER A 80 4.01 10.03 -7.72
N VAL A 81 4.92 10.72 -7.04
CA VAL A 81 4.83 12.15 -6.83
C VAL A 81 6.13 12.76 -7.32
N SER A 82 6.06 13.66 -8.31
CA SER A 82 7.24 14.37 -8.78
C SER A 82 6.84 15.77 -9.15
N ASP A 83 7.59 16.74 -8.63
CA ASP A 83 7.26 18.16 -8.73
C ASP A 83 5.83 18.35 -8.24
N ASP A 84 4.94 18.86 -9.06
CA ASP A 84 3.55 19.04 -8.68
C ASP A 84 2.62 18.00 -9.30
N ILE A 85 3.20 16.88 -9.78
CA ILE A 85 2.44 15.86 -10.48
C ILE A 85 2.30 14.61 -9.63
N ILE A 86 1.04 14.20 -9.41
CA ILE A 86 0.71 12.95 -8.74
C ILE A 86 0.16 12.02 -9.81
N LYS A 87 0.75 10.84 -9.94
CA LYS A 87 0.35 9.91 -10.98
C LYS A 87 0.10 8.52 -10.42
N LEU A 88 -1.10 7.99 -10.68
CA LEU A 88 -1.43 6.61 -10.39
C LEU A 88 -0.96 5.74 -11.56
N HIS A 89 -0.11 4.77 -11.28
CA HIS A 89 0.42 3.87 -12.29
C HIS A 89 -0.41 2.59 -12.34
N GLN A 90 -1.11 2.38 -13.44
CA GLN A 90 -1.92 1.18 -13.64
C GLN A 90 -1.49 0.50 -14.94
N PRO A 91 -0.44 -0.36 -14.88
CA PRO A 91 -0.03 -1.10 -16.07
C PRO A 91 -1.18 -1.90 -16.64
N GLU A 92 -1.14 -2.17 -17.94
CA GLU A 92 -2.15 -2.98 -18.59
C GLU A 92 -2.28 -4.32 -17.88
N GLY A 93 -3.52 -4.73 -17.61
CA GLY A 93 -3.78 -5.97 -16.89
C GLY A 93 -3.67 -5.86 -15.38
N PHE A 94 -3.46 -4.66 -14.84
CA PHE A 94 -3.40 -4.49 -13.39
C PHE A 94 -4.73 -4.83 -12.73
N ASN A 95 -4.68 -5.71 -11.73
CA ASN A 95 -5.82 -6.06 -10.91
C ASN A 95 -5.44 -5.88 -9.44
N PRO A 96 -6.08 -4.97 -8.72
CA PRO A 96 -5.77 -4.81 -7.30
C PRO A 96 -6.14 -6.08 -6.54
N PHE A 97 -5.27 -6.47 -5.62
CA PHE A 97 -5.50 -7.61 -4.76
C PHE A 97 -6.13 -7.15 -3.45
N ALA A 98 -7.19 -7.82 -3.04
CA ALA A 98 -7.84 -7.54 -1.77
C ALA A 98 -7.34 -8.54 -0.73
N TRP A 99 -6.63 -8.04 0.27
CA TRP A 99 -6.13 -8.87 1.37
C TRP A 99 -7.18 -9.10 2.49
#